data_289e4c860a6812c1a22da07f856b48d6
#
_entry.id   289e4c860a6812c1a22da07f856b48d6
#
_cell.length_a   1.000
_cell.length_b   1.000
_cell.length_c   1.000
_cell.angle_alpha   90.00
_cell.angle_beta   90.00
_cell.angle_gamma   90.00
#
_symmetry.space_group_name_H-M   'P 1'
#
loop_
_entity.id
_entity.type
_entity.pdbx_description
1 polymer ?
#
loop_
_entity_poly.entity_id
_entity_poly.type
_entity_poly.pdbx_seq_one_letter_code
_entity_poly.pdbx_strand_id
1 'polypeptide(L)'
;MRKNKFTARFLPILLLFACASGSASAQSYVQDSKRDSARSDKLTGGRIEKTALIAGGNDLKITVNVPAFQMTLWQNGKEVKTYPIGVGLKDYPIFIGSRRASEVIWNPSWIPPKSDWVAESKKVKAGEIILPTDPRNPLGKLKIPLGDGYLIHQAKGVGDLGGLVSHGCVRVLQTDLYDLAEKIVAARELDVTPKQIIAAKKTKKTLSAELNPRIPVEITYDTLVVEAGKLHIYPDVYDRKQNTIENLRAELLSNGVSESKLKDNTLKKMLGLAAAKKQFTVSVRNIEAGRALIGGQTVSVVSRAPQRRTTSAKRKRRTSR
;
A
#
# COMPACT_ATOMS: atom_id res chain seq x y z
N MET A 1 -5.71 -14.88 -78.64
CA MET A 1 -4.57 -14.81 -79.58
C MET A 1 -3.37 -14.16 -78.91
N ARG A 2 -2.23 -14.86 -79.01
CA ARG A 2 -0.79 -14.43 -78.82
C ARG A 2 -0.42 -13.65 -77.55
N LYS A 3 0.24 -14.29 -76.59
CA LYS A 3 1.69 -14.58 -76.43
C LYS A 3 2.56 -13.34 -76.63
N ASN A 4 3.27 -12.93 -75.52
CA ASN A 4 4.76 -13.02 -75.55
C ASN A 4 5.35 -12.83 -74.16
N LYS A 5 6.26 -13.71 -73.81
CA LYS A 5 7.19 -13.72 -72.72
C LYS A 5 8.32 -12.75 -73.02
N PHE A 6 8.87 -12.10 -71.96
CA PHE A 6 10.32 -11.82 -71.93
C PHE A 6 10.85 -11.88 -70.49
N THR A 7 11.76 -12.77 -70.30
CA THR A 7 12.65 -12.94 -69.15
C THR A 7 13.87 -12.06 -69.29
N ALA A 8 14.28 -11.40 -68.21
CA ALA A 8 15.70 -11.03 -68.05
C ALA A 8 16.06 -11.06 -66.58
N ARG A 9 17.00 -11.92 -66.27
CA ARG A 9 17.80 -12.00 -65.03
C ARG A 9 18.78 -10.84 -64.96
N PHE A 10 18.98 -10.27 -63.77
CA PHE A 10 20.29 -9.86 -63.26
C PHE A 10 20.32 -9.85 -61.74
N LEU A 11 21.31 -10.46 -61.20
CA LEU A 11 21.77 -10.61 -59.79
C LEU A 11 23.01 -9.64 -59.64
N PRO A 12 23.61 -9.48 -58.46
CA PRO A 12 23.26 -8.71 -57.28
C PRO A 12 24.30 -7.60 -57.00
N ILE A 13 23.97 -6.67 -56.14
CA ILE A 13 25.01 -5.90 -55.40
C ILE A 13 24.58 -5.73 -53.96
N LEU A 14 25.38 -6.34 -53.16
CA LEU A 14 25.42 -6.27 -51.68
C LEU A 14 25.94 -4.90 -51.28
N LEU A 15 25.18 -4.16 -50.46
CA LEU A 15 25.70 -3.06 -49.67
C LEU A 15 25.13 -3.12 -48.26
N LEU A 16 25.99 -3.57 -47.35
CA LEU A 16 25.82 -3.44 -45.93
C LEU A 16 25.81 -1.96 -45.55
N PHE A 17 24.70 -1.53 -44.91
CA PHE A 17 24.74 -0.37 -44.03
C PHE A 17 24.14 -0.79 -42.70
N ALA A 18 25.02 -0.96 -41.73
CA ALA A 18 24.66 -1.07 -40.34
C ALA A 18 24.15 0.28 -39.85
N CYS A 19 22.88 0.36 -39.47
CA CYS A 19 22.37 1.38 -38.58
C CYS A 19 21.87 0.70 -37.33
N ALA A 20 22.76 0.67 -36.32
CA ALA A 20 22.38 0.42 -34.95
C ALA A 20 21.60 1.64 -34.43
N SER A 21 20.35 1.47 -34.14
CA SER A 21 19.58 2.39 -33.30
C SER A 21 18.66 1.54 -32.43
N GLY A 22 19.07 1.24 -31.22
CA GLY A 22 18.55 1.82 -30.01
C GLY A 22 17.18 1.29 -29.64
N SER A 23 17.08 0.01 -29.22
CA SER A 23 15.99 -0.46 -28.38
C SER A 23 16.57 -1.09 -27.10
N ALA A 24 17.13 -0.24 -26.24
CA ALA A 24 17.71 -0.61 -24.95
C ALA A 24 17.00 0.13 -23.81
N SER A 25 15.70 -0.14 -23.61
CA SER A 25 15.01 0.36 -22.42
C SER A 25 13.91 -0.56 -21.86
N ALA A 26 13.50 -1.60 -22.61
CA ALA A 26 12.48 -2.53 -22.12
C ALA A 26 13.06 -3.82 -21.50
N GLN A 27 14.31 -4.16 -21.80
CA GLN A 27 14.94 -5.38 -21.29
C GLN A 27 15.63 -5.23 -19.93
N SER A 28 16.02 -4.01 -19.52
CA SER A 28 16.64 -3.78 -18.23
C SER A 28 15.65 -3.89 -17.05
N TYR A 29 14.36 -3.59 -17.27
CA TYR A 29 13.34 -3.66 -16.21
C TYR A 29 12.94 -5.10 -15.84
N VAL A 30 12.98 -6.02 -16.81
CA VAL A 30 12.63 -7.44 -16.58
C VAL A 30 13.81 -8.21 -15.97
N GLN A 31 15.04 -7.77 -16.20
CA GLN A 31 16.23 -8.42 -15.69
C GLN A 31 16.53 -8.08 -14.23
N ASP A 32 16.19 -6.87 -13.79
CA ASP A 32 16.31 -6.49 -12.36
C ASP A 32 15.28 -7.20 -11.48
N SER A 33 14.05 -7.43 -11.97
CA SER A 33 13.06 -8.18 -11.21
C SER A 33 13.41 -9.66 -11.00
N LYS A 34 14.26 -10.25 -11.86
CA LYS A 34 14.75 -11.62 -11.71
C LYS A 34 15.98 -11.73 -10.80
N ARG A 35 16.76 -10.65 -10.63
CA ARG A 35 17.88 -10.65 -9.69
C ARG A 35 17.45 -10.50 -8.24
N ASP A 36 16.37 -9.76 -7.98
CA ASP A 36 15.84 -9.61 -6.62
C ASP A 36 15.12 -10.87 -6.13
N SER A 37 14.51 -11.68 -7.01
CA SER A 37 13.88 -12.94 -6.62
C SER A 37 14.88 -14.04 -6.24
N ALA A 38 16.10 -14.00 -6.79
CA ALA A 38 17.16 -14.98 -6.48
C ALA A 38 17.92 -14.67 -5.18
N ARG A 39 17.75 -13.49 -4.59
CA ARG A 39 18.41 -13.08 -3.33
C ARG A 39 17.52 -13.27 -2.11
N SER A 40 16.24 -13.59 -2.31
CA SER A 40 15.25 -13.82 -1.24
C SER A 40 15.30 -15.24 -0.66
N ASP A 41 15.94 -16.21 -1.32
CA ASP A 41 15.88 -17.62 -0.92
C ASP A 41 16.94 -18.06 0.12
N LYS A 42 17.64 -17.13 0.76
CA LYS A 42 18.66 -17.44 1.78
C LYS A 42 18.53 -16.66 3.08
N LEU A 43 17.32 -16.35 3.53
CA LEU A 43 17.09 -15.84 4.89
C LEU A 43 16.12 -16.73 5.66
N THR A 44 16.53 -17.99 5.84
CA THR A 44 16.04 -18.83 6.93
C THR A 44 16.65 -18.35 8.24
N GLY A 45 15.80 -17.95 9.20
CA GLY A 45 16.13 -17.94 10.62
C GLY A 45 17.10 -16.86 11.10
N GLY A 46 16.82 -15.59 10.80
CA GLY A 46 17.52 -14.46 11.38
C GLY A 46 16.58 -13.67 12.30
N ARG A 47 16.74 -13.89 13.61
CA ARG A 47 16.35 -12.94 14.66
C ARG A 47 16.60 -11.53 14.15
N ILE A 48 15.55 -10.70 14.06
CA ILE A 48 15.71 -9.29 13.75
C ILE A 48 16.57 -8.69 14.86
N GLU A 49 17.86 -8.56 14.59
CA GLU A 49 18.74 -7.76 15.43
C GLU A 49 18.16 -6.35 15.48
N LYS A 50 17.95 -5.87 16.69
CA LYS A 50 17.72 -4.47 16.99
C LYS A 50 18.84 -3.66 16.35
N THR A 51 18.66 -3.29 15.10
CA THR A 51 19.61 -2.43 14.40
C THR A 51 19.63 -1.09 15.11
N ALA A 52 20.80 -0.77 15.57
CA ALA A 52 21.26 0.39 16.30
C ALA A 52 20.35 1.63 16.18
N LEU A 53 19.91 2.11 17.35
CA LEU A 53 19.48 3.47 17.60
C LEU A 53 20.50 4.45 17.01
N ILE A 54 20.17 5.07 15.89
CA ILE A 54 20.82 6.31 15.49
C ILE A 54 20.28 7.38 16.44
N ALA A 55 21.10 7.78 17.37
CA ALA A 55 20.83 8.88 18.28
C ALA A 55 20.56 10.16 17.49
N GLY A 56 19.36 10.72 17.65
CA GLY A 56 19.00 12.02 17.12
C GLY A 56 17.50 12.17 16.88
N GLY A 57 16.73 12.51 17.92
CA GLY A 57 15.42 13.18 17.90
C GLY A 57 14.32 12.59 17.01
N ASN A 58 13.25 12.12 17.63
CA ASN A 58 11.94 11.82 17.00
C ASN A 58 11.97 10.89 15.79
N ASP A 59 12.42 9.64 15.99
CA ASP A 59 12.48 8.64 14.95
C ASP A 59 11.07 8.20 14.54
N LEU A 60 10.61 8.71 13.37
CA LEU A 60 9.35 8.29 12.75
C LEU A 60 9.60 7.17 11.75
N LYS A 61 8.73 6.19 11.76
CA LYS A 61 8.63 5.14 10.75
C LYS A 61 7.17 4.93 10.37
N ILE A 62 6.92 4.60 9.11
CA ILE A 62 5.61 4.15 8.63
C ILE A 62 5.75 2.68 8.21
N THR A 63 4.81 1.84 8.62
CA THR A 63 4.70 0.48 8.11
C THR A 63 3.36 0.30 7.41
N VAL A 64 3.35 -0.49 6.34
CA VAL A 64 2.15 -0.87 5.60
C VAL A 64 2.12 -2.38 5.49
N ASN A 65 1.10 -3.04 6.06
CA ASN A 65 0.84 -4.44 5.78
C ASN A 65 -0.32 -4.53 4.77
N VAL A 66 0.00 -4.96 3.54
CA VAL A 66 -0.94 -4.96 2.41
C VAL A 66 -2.14 -5.87 2.65
N PRO A 67 -1.98 -7.16 3.03
CA PRO A 67 -3.11 -8.06 3.32
C PRO A 67 -4.00 -7.61 4.47
N ALA A 68 -3.42 -6.91 5.46
CA ALA A 68 -4.15 -6.36 6.58
C ALA A 68 -4.90 -5.06 6.24
N PHE A 69 -4.60 -4.44 5.09
CA PHE A 69 -5.09 -3.10 4.72
C PHE A 69 -4.87 -2.07 5.84
N GLN A 70 -3.68 -2.11 6.42
CA GLN A 70 -3.30 -1.26 7.55
C GLN A 70 -1.99 -0.53 7.25
N MET A 71 -1.95 0.73 7.68
CA MET A 71 -0.77 1.57 7.70
C MET A 71 -0.59 2.10 9.11
N THR A 72 0.59 1.91 9.70
CA THR A 72 0.89 2.32 11.09
C THR A 72 1.99 3.36 11.10
N LEU A 73 1.76 4.46 11.82
CA LEU A 73 2.78 5.44 12.19
C LEU A 73 3.41 5.01 13.51
N TRP A 74 4.72 4.94 13.52
CA TRP A 74 5.55 4.66 14.68
C TRP A 74 6.39 5.87 15.05
N GLN A 75 6.59 6.09 16.35
CA GLN A 75 7.52 7.08 16.86
C GLN A 75 8.38 6.46 17.96
N ASN A 76 9.69 6.50 17.81
CA ASN A 76 10.64 5.90 18.76
C ASN A 76 10.33 4.41 19.07
N GLY A 77 9.95 3.65 18.04
CA GLY A 77 9.60 2.23 18.15
C GLY A 77 8.24 1.93 18.80
N LYS A 78 7.46 2.94 19.16
CA LYS A 78 6.11 2.78 19.72
C LYS A 78 5.06 3.10 18.65
N GLU A 79 3.98 2.32 18.60
CA GLU A 79 2.83 2.62 17.77
C GLU A 79 2.19 3.94 18.24
N VAL A 80 2.04 4.87 17.29
CA VAL A 80 1.31 6.13 17.50
C VAL A 80 -0.14 5.96 17.07
N LYS A 81 -0.35 5.42 15.86
CA LYS A 81 -1.69 5.15 15.33
C LYS A 81 -1.64 4.26 14.11
N THR A 82 -2.63 3.40 13.99
CA THR A 82 -2.91 2.58 12.81
C THR A 82 -4.11 3.13 12.05
N TYR A 83 -3.96 3.21 10.72
CA TYR A 83 -4.94 3.74 9.77
C TYR A 83 -5.41 2.65 8.81
N PRO A 84 -6.73 2.49 8.59
CA PRO A 84 -7.23 1.63 7.54
C PRO A 84 -6.95 2.25 6.16
N ILE A 85 -6.55 1.41 5.21
CA ILE A 85 -6.14 1.84 3.88
C ILE A 85 -6.81 1.05 2.75
N GLY A 86 -6.75 1.59 1.55
CA GLY A 86 -6.88 0.87 0.29
C GLY A 86 -5.54 0.82 -0.42
N VAL A 87 -5.32 -0.18 -1.26
CA VAL A 87 -4.04 -0.42 -1.94
C VAL A 87 -4.21 -0.63 -3.44
N GLY A 88 -3.13 -0.94 -4.14
CA GLY A 88 -3.11 -1.22 -5.58
C GLY A 88 -3.98 -2.41 -5.98
N LEU A 89 -4.49 -2.38 -7.22
CA LEU A 89 -5.14 -3.51 -7.89
C LEU A 89 -4.15 -4.67 -8.05
N LYS A 90 -4.65 -5.87 -8.35
CA LYS A 90 -3.78 -7.03 -8.66
C LYS A 90 -2.88 -6.78 -9.86
N ASP A 91 -3.41 -6.12 -10.89
CA ASP A 91 -2.67 -5.76 -12.10
C ASP A 91 -1.70 -4.60 -11.90
N TYR A 92 -1.93 -3.80 -10.85
CA TYR A 92 -1.09 -2.66 -10.45
C TYR A 92 -0.79 -2.75 -8.95
N PRO A 93 -0.06 -3.76 -8.49
CA PRO A 93 0.19 -3.97 -7.07
C PRO A 93 1.08 -2.85 -6.51
N ILE A 94 0.93 -2.57 -5.23
CA ILE A 94 1.91 -1.75 -4.53
C ILE A 94 3.23 -2.49 -4.45
N PHE A 95 4.33 -1.76 -4.60
CA PHE A 95 5.67 -2.32 -4.40
C PHE A 95 5.84 -2.78 -2.94
N ILE A 96 6.34 -3.98 -2.74
CA ILE A 96 6.71 -4.53 -1.44
C ILE A 96 8.19 -4.27 -1.18
N GLY A 97 8.53 -3.73 -0.02
CA GLY A 97 9.89 -3.37 0.36
C GLY A 97 9.98 -1.98 0.97
N SER A 98 11.22 -1.51 1.15
CA SER A 98 11.50 -0.24 1.79
C SER A 98 11.35 0.94 0.82
N ARG A 99 10.71 1.99 1.30
CA ARG A 99 10.50 3.29 0.65
C ARG A 99 10.86 4.41 1.61
N ARG A 100 10.83 5.65 1.13
CA ARG A 100 11.05 6.84 1.97
C ARG A 100 10.05 7.93 1.62
N ALA A 101 9.32 8.41 2.61
CA ALA A 101 8.47 9.59 2.46
C ALA A 101 9.35 10.84 2.42
N SER A 102 9.17 11.69 1.42
CA SER A 102 10.02 12.85 1.15
C SER A 102 9.45 14.19 1.60
N GLU A 103 8.14 14.32 1.60
CA GLU A 103 7.44 15.55 1.93
C GLU A 103 5.96 15.30 2.25
N VAL A 104 5.30 16.28 2.86
CA VAL A 104 3.85 16.35 3.05
C VAL A 104 3.32 17.50 2.21
N ILE A 105 2.39 17.22 1.28
CA ILE A 105 1.86 18.24 0.36
C ILE A 105 0.36 18.33 0.52
N TRP A 106 -0.13 19.48 1.01
CA TRP A 106 -1.55 19.84 1.01
C TRP A 106 -1.95 20.44 -0.34
N ASN A 107 -3.14 20.12 -0.81
CA ASN A 107 -3.66 20.52 -2.12
C ASN A 107 -2.64 20.27 -3.24
N PRO A 108 -2.22 19.03 -3.48
CA PRO A 108 -1.19 18.71 -4.46
C PRO A 108 -1.72 18.86 -5.89
N SER A 109 -0.88 19.32 -6.81
CA SER A 109 -1.05 19.03 -8.23
C SER A 109 -0.74 17.57 -8.51
N TRP A 110 -1.38 17.01 -9.52
CA TRP A 110 -1.11 15.66 -10.01
C TRP A 110 -0.44 15.72 -11.37
N ILE A 111 0.62 14.93 -11.52
CA ILE A 111 1.27 14.70 -12.81
C ILE A 111 1.04 13.22 -13.13
N PRO A 112 0.19 12.90 -14.14
CA PRO A 112 -0.04 11.53 -14.56
C PRO A 112 1.26 10.86 -14.98
N PRO A 113 1.58 9.64 -14.48
CA PRO A 113 2.81 8.95 -14.83
C PRO A 113 2.79 8.46 -16.27
N LYS A 114 3.97 8.18 -16.82
CA LYS A 114 4.10 7.51 -18.11
C LYS A 114 3.84 6.00 -17.91
N SER A 115 2.59 5.57 -18.13
CA SER A 115 2.12 4.20 -17.91
C SER A 115 0.99 3.85 -18.88
N ASP A 116 0.76 2.55 -19.09
CA ASP A 116 -0.24 2.06 -20.05
C ASP A 116 -1.65 2.56 -19.71
N TRP A 117 -2.05 2.50 -18.43
CA TRP A 117 -3.37 2.97 -18.00
C TRP A 117 -3.58 4.48 -18.19
N VAL A 118 -2.50 5.29 -18.24
CA VAL A 118 -2.57 6.72 -18.60
C VAL A 118 -2.63 6.86 -20.12
N ALA A 119 -1.85 6.08 -20.86
CA ALA A 119 -1.87 6.11 -22.33
C ALA A 119 -3.24 5.75 -22.90
N GLU A 120 -3.96 4.82 -22.27
CA GLU A 120 -5.31 4.43 -22.62
C GLU A 120 -6.38 5.43 -22.19
N SER A 121 -6.03 6.39 -21.34
CA SER A 121 -6.97 7.38 -20.80
C SER A 121 -7.31 8.45 -21.84
N LYS A 122 -8.61 8.66 -22.08
CA LYS A 122 -9.10 9.79 -22.89
C LYS A 122 -9.16 11.11 -22.10
N LYS A 123 -8.92 11.09 -20.78
CA LYS A 123 -9.13 12.23 -19.89
C LYS A 123 -7.85 12.96 -19.51
N VAL A 124 -6.74 12.28 -19.49
CA VAL A 124 -5.46 12.79 -18.99
C VAL A 124 -4.30 12.32 -19.88
N LYS A 125 -3.24 13.12 -19.93
CA LYS A 125 -2.00 12.81 -20.68
C LYS A 125 -0.83 12.69 -19.71
N ALA A 126 0.11 11.78 -19.99
CA ALA A 126 1.33 11.65 -19.22
C ALA A 126 2.11 12.97 -19.18
N GLY A 127 2.55 13.37 -18.00
CA GLY A 127 3.35 14.58 -17.79
C GLY A 127 2.57 15.89 -17.74
N GLU A 128 1.25 15.92 -18.03
CA GLU A 128 0.47 17.15 -17.84
C GLU A 128 0.35 17.51 -16.35
N ILE A 129 0.27 18.81 -16.05
CA ILE A 129 0.09 19.28 -14.67
C ILE A 129 -1.40 19.50 -14.41
N ILE A 130 -2.00 18.65 -13.61
CA ILE A 130 -3.41 18.75 -13.21
C ILE A 130 -3.46 19.43 -11.85
N LEU A 131 -4.05 20.63 -11.83
CA LEU A 131 -4.08 21.50 -10.64
C LEU A 131 -4.96 20.93 -9.51
N PRO A 132 -4.79 21.39 -8.26
CA PRO A 132 -5.63 20.98 -7.12
C PRO A 132 -7.12 21.35 -7.29
N THR A 133 -7.43 22.29 -8.19
CA THR A 133 -8.79 22.74 -8.50
C THR A 133 -9.46 21.93 -9.60
N ASP A 134 -8.69 21.17 -10.37
CA ASP A 134 -9.18 20.40 -11.50
C ASP A 134 -9.90 19.12 -11.00
N PRO A 135 -11.15 18.86 -11.42
CA PRO A 135 -11.90 17.67 -11.01
C PRO A 135 -11.26 16.34 -11.48
N ARG A 136 -10.35 16.39 -12.45
CA ARG A 136 -9.60 15.22 -12.91
C ARG A 136 -8.49 14.81 -11.94
N ASN A 137 -8.13 15.66 -10.96
CA ASN A 137 -7.07 15.37 -9.99
C ASN A 137 -7.53 14.30 -8.99
N PRO A 138 -6.97 13.07 -9.02
CA PRO A 138 -7.41 11.97 -8.17
C PRO A 138 -6.79 12.00 -6.77
N LEU A 139 -5.84 12.90 -6.50
CA LEU A 139 -5.03 12.87 -5.28
C LEU A 139 -5.76 13.43 -4.05
N GLY A 140 -6.79 14.24 -4.30
CA GLY A 140 -7.54 14.88 -3.23
C GLY A 140 -6.77 16.00 -2.53
N LYS A 141 -6.90 16.08 -1.21
CA LYS A 141 -6.45 17.23 -0.41
C LYS A 141 -5.03 17.10 0.12
N LEU A 142 -4.43 15.91 0.05
CA LEU A 142 -3.09 15.70 0.58
C LEU A 142 -2.43 14.51 -0.10
N LYS A 143 -1.11 14.59 -0.33
CA LYS A 143 -0.27 13.47 -0.73
C LYS A 143 1.04 13.46 0.07
N ILE A 144 1.60 12.27 0.22
CA ILE A 144 2.95 12.01 0.73
C ILE A 144 3.67 11.14 -0.31
N PRO A 145 4.64 11.67 -1.06
CA PRO A 145 5.42 10.91 -2.03
C PRO A 145 6.32 9.86 -1.36
N LEU A 146 6.39 8.67 -1.98
CA LEU A 146 7.22 7.54 -1.54
C LEU A 146 8.35 7.20 -2.52
N GLY A 147 8.51 8.01 -3.58
CA GLY A 147 9.42 7.73 -4.69
C GLY A 147 8.77 6.90 -5.82
N ASP A 148 9.36 6.91 -7.00
CA ASP A 148 8.99 6.12 -8.19
C ASP A 148 7.49 6.18 -8.56
N GLY A 149 6.85 7.32 -8.32
CA GLY A 149 5.42 7.53 -8.60
C GLY A 149 4.46 6.95 -7.57
N TYR A 150 4.94 6.25 -6.53
CA TYR A 150 4.12 5.76 -5.44
C TYR A 150 3.80 6.87 -4.43
N LEU A 151 2.56 6.89 -3.96
CA LEU A 151 2.05 7.92 -3.07
C LEU A 151 1.21 7.31 -1.95
N ILE A 152 1.20 7.98 -0.81
CA ILE A 152 0.08 7.91 0.14
C ILE A 152 -0.79 9.12 -0.17
N HIS A 153 -2.09 8.93 -0.45
CA HIS A 153 -2.98 10.04 -0.79
C HIS A 153 -4.44 9.77 -0.45
N GLN A 154 -5.31 10.75 -0.66
CA GLN A 154 -6.70 10.68 -0.24
C GLN A 154 -7.48 9.57 -0.97
N ALA A 155 -8.22 8.78 -0.20
CA ALA A 155 -9.24 7.85 -0.70
C ALA A 155 -10.46 8.61 -1.24
N LYS A 156 -11.17 8.03 -2.20
CA LYS A 156 -12.44 8.58 -2.69
C LYS A 156 -13.53 8.56 -1.63
N GLY A 157 -13.44 7.61 -0.71
CA GLY A 157 -14.38 7.46 0.40
C GLY A 157 -14.12 6.17 1.17
N VAL A 158 -14.99 5.87 2.14
CA VAL A 158 -14.89 4.67 3.01
C VAL A 158 -14.92 3.35 2.23
N GLY A 159 -15.49 3.35 1.02
CA GLY A 159 -15.53 2.17 0.15
C GLY A 159 -14.18 1.74 -0.39
N ASP A 160 -13.20 2.64 -0.43
CA ASP A 160 -11.82 2.34 -0.85
C ASP A 160 -11.08 1.51 0.22
N LEU A 161 -11.46 1.64 1.50
CA LEU A 161 -10.76 0.99 2.59
C LEU A 161 -11.00 -0.53 2.59
N GLY A 162 -9.95 -1.29 2.81
CA GLY A 162 -9.97 -2.75 2.72
C GLY A 162 -10.16 -3.24 1.28
N GLY A 163 -9.82 -2.41 0.28
CA GLY A 163 -10.00 -2.71 -1.13
C GLY A 163 -8.75 -2.54 -1.98
N LEU A 164 -8.74 -3.26 -3.11
CA LEU A 164 -7.78 -3.08 -4.19
C LEU A 164 -8.36 -2.00 -5.13
N VAL A 165 -7.86 -0.75 -5.04
CA VAL A 165 -8.59 0.42 -5.58
C VAL A 165 -7.72 1.44 -6.31
N SER A 166 -6.41 1.21 -6.40
CA SER A 166 -5.48 2.16 -7.01
C SER A 166 -4.55 1.50 -8.03
N HIS A 167 -3.77 2.30 -8.72
CA HIS A 167 -2.69 1.82 -9.58
C HIS A 167 -1.35 1.84 -8.81
N GLY A 168 -1.34 1.22 -7.59
CA GLY A 168 -0.15 1.05 -6.77
C GLY A 168 -0.03 1.99 -5.56
N CYS A 169 -0.83 3.04 -5.45
CA CYS A 169 -0.78 3.98 -4.33
C CYS A 169 -1.55 3.50 -3.10
N VAL A 170 -1.16 4.01 -1.92
CA VAL A 170 -1.91 3.83 -0.67
C VAL A 170 -3.01 4.89 -0.57
N ARG A 171 -4.25 4.44 -0.36
CA ARG A 171 -5.43 5.27 -0.20
C ARG A 171 -5.82 5.38 1.27
N VAL A 172 -5.96 6.62 1.78
CA VAL A 172 -6.28 6.91 3.19
C VAL A 172 -7.45 7.87 3.24
N LEU A 173 -8.37 7.73 4.18
CA LEU A 173 -9.45 8.71 4.34
C LEU A 173 -8.89 10.12 4.61
N GLN A 174 -9.57 11.13 4.11
CA GLN A 174 -9.13 12.52 4.27
C GLN A 174 -8.86 12.91 5.71
N THR A 175 -9.74 12.52 6.64
CA THR A 175 -9.60 12.79 8.08
C THR A 175 -8.36 12.14 8.67
N ASP A 176 -8.11 10.87 8.33
CA ASP A 176 -6.96 10.10 8.79
C ASP A 176 -5.67 10.59 8.14
N LEU A 177 -5.74 11.00 6.87
CA LEU A 177 -4.60 11.55 6.15
C LEU A 177 -4.16 12.91 6.72
N TYR A 178 -5.11 13.75 7.13
CA TYR A 178 -4.80 14.98 7.84
C TYR A 178 -4.21 14.72 9.22
N ASP A 179 -4.77 13.78 9.98
CA ASP A 179 -4.26 13.38 11.28
C ASP A 179 -2.81 12.84 11.19
N LEU A 180 -2.54 11.98 10.18
CA LEU A 180 -1.18 11.49 9.89
C LEU A 180 -0.22 12.65 9.61
N ALA A 181 -0.61 13.57 8.72
CA ALA A 181 0.22 14.71 8.35
C ALA A 181 0.51 15.62 9.55
N GLU A 182 -0.48 15.91 10.38
CA GLU A 182 -0.32 16.76 11.56
C GLU A 182 0.58 16.10 12.63
N LYS A 183 0.48 14.77 12.80
CA LYS A 183 1.39 14.02 13.67
C LYS A 183 2.83 14.05 13.15
N ILE A 184 3.03 13.91 11.85
CA ILE A 184 4.35 14.01 11.22
C ILE A 184 4.92 15.42 11.40
N VAL A 185 4.13 16.46 11.13
CA VAL A 185 4.55 17.86 11.30
C VAL A 185 4.97 18.14 12.73
N ALA A 186 4.15 17.73 13.70
CA ALA A 186 4.43 17.95 15.12
C ALA A 186 5.68 17.19 15.59
N ALA A 187 5.81 15.90 15.20
CA ALA A 187 6.93 15.07 15.61
C ALA A 187 8.26 15.48 14.99
N ARG A 188 8.23 16.11 13.81
CA ARG A 188 9.42 16.56 13.08
C ARG A 188 9.68 18.05 13.20
N GLU A 189 8.81 18.78 13.93
CA GLU A 189 8.92 20.24 14.11
C GLU A 189 9.11 20.96 12.76
N LEU A 190 8.32 20.53 11.75
CA LEU A 190 8.45 21.05 10.39
C LEU A 190 8.07 22.53 10.36
N ASP A 191 8.71 23.30 9.46
CA ASP A 191 8.48 24.74 9.29
C ASP A 191 7.13 25.00 8.59
N VAL A 192 6.06 24.55 9.21
CA VAL A 192 4.66 24.83 8.85
C VAL A 192 3.82 25.04 10.10
N THR A 193 3.24 26.21 10.20
CA THR A 193 2.44 26.58 11.37
C THR A 193 1.02 25.97 11.30
N PRO A 194 0.37 25.75 12.46
CA PRO A 194 -1.04 25.34 12.51
C PRO A 194 -1.96 26.28 11.71
N LYS A 195 -1.66 27.57 11.69
CA LYS A 195 -2.42 28.59 10.93
C LYS A 195 -2.29 28.33 9.42
N GLN A 196 -1.11 28.02 8.91
CA GLN A 196 -0.88 27.66 7.49
C GLN A 196 -1.61 26.38 7.11
N ILE A 197 -1.57 25.34 7.97
CA ILE A 197 -2.28 24.08 7.75
C ILE A 197 -3.79 24.32 7.69
N ILE A 198 -4.35 25.09 8.63
CA ILE A 198 -5.77 25.44 8.63
C ILE A 198 -6.15 26.23 7.36
N ALA A 199 -5.30 27.18 6.94
CA ALA A 199 -5.52 27.91 5.69
C ALA A 199 -5.46 26.98 4.47
N ALA A 200 -4.49 26.06 4.39
CA ALA A 200 -4.42 25.08 3.32
C ALA A 200 -5.64 24.15 3.27
N LYS A 201 -6.16 23.69 4.43
CA LYS A 201 -7.39 22.89 4.50
C LYS A 201 -8.62 23.63 3.94
N LYS A 202 -8.70 24.96 4.15
CA LYS A 202 -9.82 25.81 3.70
C LYS A 202 -9.69 26.27 2.25
N THR A 203 -8.47 26.36 1.73
CA THR A 203 -8.19 26.89 0.38
C THR A 203 -7.84 25.73 -0.57
N LYS A 204 -7.53 26.08 -1.82
CA LYS A 204 -6.95 25.15 -2.82
C LYS A 204 -5.50 25.53 -3.15
N LYS A 205 -4.86 26.40 -2.34
CA LYS A 205 -3.47 26.75 -2.49
C LYS A 205 -2.60 25.61 -1.98
N THR A 206 -1.58 25.24 -2.75
CA THR A 206 -0.61 24.22 -2.35
C THR A 206 0.23 24.72 -1.18
N LEU A 207 0.45 23.85 -0.21
CA LEU A 207 1.39 24.00 0.88
C LEU A 207 2.20 22.72 0.94
N SER A 208 3.55 22.79 1.05
CA SER A 208 4.40 21.62 1.24
C SER A 208 5.33 21.80 2.42
N ALA A 209 5.68 20.68 3.04
CA ALA A 209 6.69 20.59 4.10
C ALA A 209 7.62 19.42 3.77
N GLU A 210 8.90 19.72 3.58
CA GLU A 210 9.92 18.73 3.28
C GLU A 210 10.25 17.88 4.53
N LEU A 211 10.53 16.61 4.33
CA LEU A 211 10.94 15.67 5.36
C LEU A 211 12.46 15.43 5.27
N ASN A 212 13.21 16.10 6.12
CA ASN A 212 14.65 15.94 6.24
C ASN A 212 15.04 15.60 7.68
N PRO A 213 15.58 14.39 7.95
CA PRO A 213 15.71 13.26 7.03
C PRO A 213 14.33 12.67 6.61
N ARG A 214 14.29 12.03 5.42
CA ARG A 214 13.09 11.35 4.92
C ARG A 214 12.62 10.27 5.89
N ILE A 215 11.31 10.08 6.03
CA ILE A 215 10.74 9.06 6.92
C ILE A 215 10.81 7.69 6.22
N PRO A 216 11.41 6.66 6.87
CA PRO A 216 11.37 5.29 6.38
C PRO A 216 9.93 4.77 6.29
N VAL A 217 9.62 4.10 5.17
CA VAL A 217 8.34 3.44 4.94
C VAL A 217 8.61 2.00 4.56
N GLU A 218 8.15 1.07 5.39
CA GLU A 218 8.28 -0.37 5.15
C GLU A 218 6.93 -0.92 4.68
N ILE A 219 6.92 -1.52 3.49
CA ILE A 219 5.70 -2.10 2.91
C ILE A 219 5.88 -3.61 2.87
N THR A 220 5.06 -4.33 3.63
CA THR A 220 5.11 -5.77 3.79
C THR A 220 3.88 -6.46 3.22
N TYR A 221 3.98 -7.77 3.08
CA TYR A 221 2.89 -8.63 2.63
C TYR A 221 2.75 -9.83 3.57
N ASP A 222 2.38 -9.54 4.83
CA ASP A 222 2.28 -10.55 5.87
C ASP A 222 0.82 -10.99 6.02
N THR A 223 0.53 -12.19 5.51
CA THR A 223 -0.84 -12.76 5.58
C THR A 223 -1.10 -13.50 6.88
N LEU A 224 -0.05 -13.90 7.59
CA LEU A 224 -0.09 -14.64 8.84
C LEU A 224 0.72 -13.86 9.88
N VAL A 225 0.06 -13.36 10.92
CA VAL A 225 0.70 -12.51 11.93
C VAL A 225 0.24 -12.92 13.31
N VAL A 226 1.18 -13.15 14.23
CA VAL A 226 0.87 -13.27 15.65
C VAL A 226 1.28 -11.99 16.37
N GLU A 227 0.31 -11.27 16.87
CA GLU A 227 0.50 -10.02 17.57
C GLU A 227 -0.30 -9.99 18.87
N ALA A 228 0.31 -9.52 19.96
CA ALA A 228 -0.28 -9.46 21.29
C ALA A 228 -0.96 -10.81 21.72
N GLY A 229 -0.34 -11.95 21.37
CA GLY A 229 -0.84 -13.29 21.70
C GLY A 229 -2.07 -13.72 20.91
N LYS A 230 -2.34 -13.09 19.77
CA LYS A 230 -3.44 -13.39 18.87
C LYS A 230 -2.91 -13.61 17.45
N LEU A 231 -3.32 -14.72 16.85
CA LEU A 231 -3.10 -14.99 15.44
C LEU A 231 -4.12 -14.20 14.61
N HIS A 232 -3.65 -13.57 13.55
CA HIS A 232 -4.42 -12.99 12.48
C HIS A 232 -4.06 -13.69 11.17
N ILE A 233 -5.06 -14.23 10.48
CA ILE A 233 -4.94 -14.76 9.13
C ILE A 233 -5.65 -13.78 8.20
N TYR A 234 -4.91 -13.06 7.39
CA TYR A 234 -5.42 -12.12 6.41
C TYR A 234 -5.64 -12.82 5.05
N PRO A 235 -6.52 -12.31 4.19
CA PRO A 235 -6.68 -12.84 2.83
C PRO A 235 -5.42 -12.58 2.01
N ASP A 236 -5.04 -13.55 1.18
CA ASP A 236 -3.94 -13.41 0.21
C ASP A 236 -4.42 -12.63 -1.02
N VAL A 237 -4.50 -11.29 -0.88
CA VAL A 237 -5.17 -10.39 -1.82
C VAL A 237 -4.50 -10.28 -3.19
N TYR A 238 -3.21 -10.61 -3.29
CA TYR A 238 -2.45 -10.63 -4.54
C TYR A 238 -2.14 -12.05 -5.04
N ASP A 239 -2.78 -13.08 -4.46
CA ASP A 239 -2.61 -14.49 -4.83
C ASP A 239 -1.14 -14.97 -4.80
N ARG A 240 -0.36 -14.49 -3.80
CA ARG A 240 1.06 -14.83 -3.63
C ARG A 240 1.30 -16.21 -3.02
N LYS A 241 0.24 -16.97 -2.78
CA LYS A 241 0.28 -18.32 -2.18
C LYS A 241 0.96 -18.36 -0.81
N GLN A 242 0.75 -17.28 -0.01
CA GLN A 242 1.34 -17.21 1.34
C GLN A 242 0.50 -17.96 2.39
N ASN A 243 -0.80 -18.14 2.15
CA ASN A 243 -1.71 -18.82 3.07
C ASN A 243 -1.62 -20.35 2.89
N THR A 244 -0.51 -20.93 3.32
CA THR A 244 -0.28 -22.39 3.29
C THR A 244 -0.27 -22.99 4.69
N ILE A 245 -0.47 -24.30 4.80
CA ILE A 245 -0.42 -25.01 6.10
C ILE A 245 0.99 -24.88 6.68
N GLU A 246 2.02 -25.00 5.83
CA GLU A 246 3.43 -24.94 6.21
C GLU A 246 3.77 -23.57 6.80
N ASN A 247 3.38 -22.49 6.13
CA ASN A 247 3.62 -21.11 6.60
C ASN A 247 2.86 -20.83 7.91
N LEU A 248 1.60 -21.27 8.01
CA LEU A 248 0.81 -21.09 9.24
C LEU A 248 1.40 -21.88 10.40
N ARG A 249 1.86 -23.11 10.13
CA ARG A 249 2.55 -23.92 11.13
C ARG A 249 3.82 -23.26 11.61
N ALA A 250 4.67 -22.80 10.67
CA ALA A 250 5.92 -22.11 10.98
C ALA A 250 5.69 -20.85 11.83
N GLU A 251 4.69 -20.03 11.48
CA GLU A 251 4.33 -18.84 12.23
C GLU A 251 3.88 -19.20 13.67
N LEU A 252 3.06 -20.23 13.85
CA LEU A 252 2.58 -20.65 15.16
C LEU A 252 3.70 -21.26 16.02
N LEU A 253 4.58 -22.07 15.43
CA LEU A 253 5.74 -22.64 16.12
C LEU A 253 6.70 -21.54 16.60
N SER A 254 6.98 -20.55 15.76
CA SER A 254 7.85 -19.42 16.12
C SER A 254 7.29 -18.56 17.26
N ASN A 255 5.96 -18.63 17.46
CA ASN A 255 5.26 -17.98 18.57
C ASN A 255 4.92 -18.91 19.75
N GLY A 256 5.62 -20.04 19.85
CA GLY A 256 5.59 -20.93 21.00
C GLY A 256 4.39 -21.88 21.08
N VAL A 257 3.65 -22.08 19.98
CA VAL A 257 2.56 -23.07 19.94
C VAL A 257 3.16 -24.47 19.78
N SER A 258 2.70 -25.42 20.57
CA SER A 258 3.20 -26.80 20.55
C SER A 258 2.81 -27.53 19.27
N GLU A 259 3.77 -28.22 18.62
CA GLU A 259 3.54 -28.98 17.37
C GLU A 259 2.35 -29.94 17.47
N SER A 260 2.20 -30.64 18.63
CA SER A 260 1.11 -31.58 18.87
C SER A 260 -0.30 -30.97 18.77
N LYS A 261 -0.42 -29.63 18.84
CA LYS A 261 -1.67 -28.88 18.69
C LYS A 261 -1.97 -28.47 17.25
N LEU A 262 -0.99 -28.56 16.35
CA LEU A 262 -1.04 -28.05 14.98
C LEU A 262 -1.48 -29.14 13.99
N LYS A 263 -2.71 -29.59 14.10
CA LYS A 263 -3.29 -30.60 13.20
C LYS A 263 -3.60 -29.99 11.84
N ASP A 264 -3.14 -30.58 10.74
CA ASP A 264 -3.33 -30.09 9.37
C ASP A 264 -4.77 -29.74 9.03
N ASN A 265 -5.72 -30.60 9.41
CA ASN A 265 -7.13 -30.36 9.15
C ASN A 265 -7.65 -29.11 9.86
N THR A 266 -7.15 -28.80 11.05
CA THR A 266 -7.48 -27.56 11.78
C THR A 266 -6.88 -26.35 11.11
N LEU A 267 -5.57 -26.41 10.76
CA LEU A 267 -4.87 -25.33 10.07
C LEU A 267 -5.52 -25.01 8.72
N LYS A 268 -5.85 -26.03 7.93
CA LYS A 268 -6.57 -25.88 6.65
C LYS A 268 -7.92 -25.17 6.82
N LYS A 269 -8.70 -25.56 7.86
CA LYS A 269 -9.98 -24.89 8.15
C LYS A 269 -9.78 -23.43 8.55
N MET A 270 -8.78 -23.12 9.40
CA MET A 270 -8.46 -21.74 9.79
C MET A 270 -8.11 -20.87 8.58
N LEU A 271 -7.25 -21.37 7.68
CA LEU A 271 -6.89 -20.68 6.44
C LEU A 271 -8.11 -20.41 5.56
N GLY A 272 -9.01 -21.37 5.43
CA GLY A 272 -10.24 -21.23 4.64
C GLY A 272 -11.23 -20.18 5.17
N LEU A 273 -11.09 -19.73 6.42
CA LEU A 273 -11.94 -18.70 7.02
C LEU A 273 -11.48 -17.27 6.66
N ALA A 274 -10.27 -17.11 6.16
CA ALA A 274 -9.73 -15.82 5.71
C ALA A 274 -9.93 -15.68 4.20
N ALA A 275 -10.97 -15.00 3.78
CA ALA A 275 -11.31 -14.84 2.37
C ALA A 275 -11.93 -13.48 2.07
N ALA A 276 -11.77 -12.99 0.86
CA ALA A 276 -12.27 -11.70 0.39
C ALA A 276 -11.83 -10.54 1.29
N LYS A 277 -12.77 -9.88 1.98
CA LYS A 277 -12.51 -8.77 2.91
C LYS A 277 -12.57 -9.20 4.38
N LYS A 278 -12.43 -10.49 4.67
CA LYS A 278 -12.52 -11.04 6.01
C LYS A 278 -11.19 -11.67 6.42
N GLN A 279 -10.78 -11.40 7.65
CA GLN A 279 -9.69 -12.08 8.33
C GLN A 279 -10.25 -13.07 9.35
N PHE A 280 -9.51 -14.14 9.62
CA PHE A 280 -9.75 -15.00 10.76
C PHE A 280 -8.80 -14.62 11.88
N THR A 281 -9.29 -14.54 13.11
CA THR A 281 -8.48 -14.20 14.29
C THR A 281 -8.79 -15.12 15.45
N VAL A 282 -7.75 -15.56 16.16
CA VAL A 282 -7.88 -16.44 17.32
C VAL A 282 -6.72 -16.24 18.28
N SER A 283 -6.96 -16.34 19.60
CA SER A 283 -5.85 -16.26 20.56
C SER A 283 -4.97 -17.51 20.49
N VAL A 284 -3.65 -17.33 20.63
CA VAL A 284 -2.68 -18.42 20.74
C VAL A 284 -3.08 -19.39 21.85
N ARG A 285 -3.59 -18.90 22.99
CA ARG A 285 -4.12 -19.72 24.09
C ARG A 285 -5.24 -20.66 23.65
N ASN A 286 -6.15 -20.22 22.76
CA ASN A 286 -7.21 -21.09 22.25
C ASN A 286 -6.67 -22.15 21.30
N ILE A 287 -5.62 -21.85 20.53
CA ILE A 287 -4.94 -22.82 19.67
C ILE A 287 -4.29 -23.91 20.54
N GLU A 288 -3.53 -23.51 21.55
CA GLU A 288 -2.91 -24.44 22.52
C GLU A 288 -3.94 -25.32 23.26
N ALA A 289 -5.10 -24.77 23.57
CA ALA A 289 -6.19 -25.50 24.21
C ALA A 289 -6.97 -26.42 23.23
N GLY A 290 -6.60 -26.50 21.94
CA GLY A 290 -7.31 -27.28 20.92
C GLY A 290 -8.67 -26.70 20.53
N ARG A 291 -8.91 -25.43 20.84
CA ARG A 291 -10.18 -24.71 20.59
C ARG A 291 -10.04 -23.62 19.51
N ALA A 292 -9.11 -23.77 18.59
CA ALA A 292 -8.80 -22.76 17.58
C ALA A 292 -10.03 -22.30 16.77
N LEU A 293 -10.88 -23.23 16.31
CA LEU A 293 -12.06 -22.93 15.49
C LEU A 293 -13.24 -22.40 16.32
N ILE A 294 -13.43 -22.90 17.54
CA ILE A 294 -14.52 -22.48 18.43
C ILE A 294 -14.22 -21.11 19.04
N GLY A 295 -12.98 -20.88 19.44
CA GLY A 295 -12.53 -19.62 20.03
C GLY A 295 -12.07 -18.56 19.03
N GLY A 296 -12.11 -18.89 17.74
CA GLY A 296 -11.75 -17.97 16.66
C GLY A 296 -12.95 -17.20 16.12
N GLN A 297 -12.67 -16.09 15.46
CA GLN A 297 -13.68 -15.21 14.86
C GLN A 297 -13.27 -14.79 13.45
N THR A 298 -14.25 -14.75 12.56
CA THR A 298 -14.08 -14.16 11.22
C THR A 298 -14.66 -12.75 11.25
N VAL A 299 -13.81 -11.76 11.06
CA VAL A 299 -14.17 -10.34 11.13
C VAL A 299 -13.76 -9.61 9.85
N SER A 300 -14.30 -8.42 9.62
CA SER A 300 -13.82 -7.58 8.51
C SER A 300 -12.35 -7.22 8.72
N VAL A 301 -11.54 -7.25 7.66
CA VAL A 301 -10.13 -6.81 7.71
C VAL A 301 -10.05 -5.35 8.14
N VAL A 302 -10.96 -4.53 7.63
CA VAL A 302 -11.09 -3.13 8.06
C VAL A 302 -12.29 -3.01 8.99
N SER A 303 -12.02 -2.80 10.27
CA SER A 303 -13.05 -2.47 11.24
C SER A 303 -13.62 -1.09 10.92
N ARG A 304 -14.91 -1.02 10.60
CA ARG A 304 -15.62 0.25 10.56
C ARG A 304 -15.80 0.71 12.00
N ALA A 305 -15.05 1.71 12.44
CA ALA A 305 -15.40 2.40 13.67
C ALA A 305 -16.89 2.83 13.57
N PRO A 306 -17.72 2.60 14.61
CA PRO A 306 -19.10 3.03 14.59
C PRO A 306 -19.13 4.53 14.37
N GLN A 307 -19.69 4.98 13.23
CA GLN A 307 -19.97 6.37 13.01
C GLN A 307 -20.90 6.80 14.15
N ARG A 308 -20.42 7.67 15.04
CA ARG A 308 -21.28 8.35 16.00
C ARG A 308 -22.37 9.05 15.15
N ARG A 309 -23.57 8.48 15.20
CA ARG A 309 -24.77 9.18 14.70
C ARG A 309 -24.85 10.48 15.48
N THR A 310 -24.48 11.59 14.84
CA THR A 310 -24.85 12.90 15.33
C THR A 310 -26.36 12.99 15.17
N THR A 311 -27.06 12.67 16.23
CA THR A 311 -28.49 12.99 16.36
C THR A 311 -28.59 14.52 16.37
N SER A 312 -28.85 15.10 15.22
CA SER A 312 -29.28 16.49 15.09
C SER A 312 -30.64 16.59 15.81
N ALA A 313 -30.60 16.97 17.06
CA ALA A 313 -31.80 17.34 17.81
C ALA A 313 -32.36 18.62 17.15
N LYS A 314 -33.38 18.43 16.31
CA LYS A 314 -34.23 19.52 15.84
C LYS A 314 -34.90 20.14 17.09
N ARG A 315 -34.31 21.23 17.60
CA ARG A 315 -34.90 22.09 18.63
C ARG A 315 -36.12 22.79 18.01
N LYS A 316 -37.32 22.20 18.21
CA LYS A 316 -38.59 22.91 17.91
C LYS A 316 -38.64 24.16 18.75
N ARG A 317 -38.51 25.32 18.11
CA ARG A 317 -38.91 26.60 18.73
C ARG A 317 -40.42 26.56 18.99
N ARG A 318 -40.80 26.51 20.27
CA ARG A 318 -42.15 26.85 20.71
C ARG A 318 -42.27 28.37 20.63
N THR A 319 -43.03 28.85 19.69
CA THR A 319 -43.61 30.22 19.72
C THR A 319 -44.76 30.18 20.69
N SER A 320 -44.62 30.86 21.81
CA SER A 320 -45.72 31.19 22.72
C SER A 320 -46.39 32.49 22.22
N ARG A 321 -47.69 32.39 22.06
CA ARG A 321 -48.55 33.58 21.98
C ARG A 321 -48.65 34.21 23.35
#